data_e5bf2119a08b401a6c8cc71a53a58945
#
_entry.id   e5bf2119a08b401a6c8cc71a53a58945
#
_cell.length_a   1.000
_cell.length_b   1.000
_cell.length_c   1.000
_cell.angle_alpha   90.00
_cell.angle_beta   90.00
_cell.angle_gamma   90.00
#
_symmetry.space_group_name_H-M   'P 1'
#
loop_
_entity.id
_entity.type
_entity.pdbx_description
1 polymer ?
#
loop_
_entity_poly.entity_id
_entity_poly.type
_entity_poly.pdbx_seq_one_letter_code
_entity_poly.pdbx_strand_id
1 'polypeptide(L)'
;MAEQTPIQGSKLGITIAAMLGALMAVIDISIVNVALSDIRASFGTPLDRIAWVSTGYAMANVTVIPLSGWFQRRFGFRNYYAGSLLMFTLASALCAFAWNLPSLVVFRILQGIGGGAIIPTSQNILFGRYPQKEHGMAGALFALGAITGPLLGPTIGGKLIDVASWHWIFLINVPVGLLAAWVSFISIKESAFKPSRDPIDARGIGLLAVGMVALQYVLEEGNRDGWFEDMRIVFLACTAVICLVTFVVHELETPHPVVDFRVFKNVSYSAATALNFLVGTALFAGSFLFSLFAGTVLRYEALDIGMLFLRGSWIQLLIMPLVGRLVGKVDNRGLIAFGIVGITASLWLNGHLTQLADTHAMTLPIFVRSLGLGFCFVPLSVVALSGLKPSERGSAAGLFNLTRELGGSIGTAWMSTMITNSAHQFRTDLARYADPYNPLFQEQLRVAQGAVARLPDPIQSGYALMASRLDLQALVRAFNTGFLTLAAAFAVSLFLVFLLRKPKGSAAELAAGAH
;
A
#
# COMPACT_ATOMS: atom_id res chain seq x y z
N MET A 1 -26.94 10.08 -19.95
CA MET A 1 -26.12 9.21 -19.09
C MET A 1 -26.62 7.79 -19.27
N ALA A 2 -25.81 6.90 -19.82
CA ALA A 2 -26.19 5.51 -19.98
C ALA A 2 -26.28 4.85 -18.60
N GLU A 3 -27.44 4.31 -18.28
CA GLU A 3 -27.67 3.49 -17.09
C GLU A 3 -26.72 2.27 -17.19
N GLN A 4 -25.75 2.18 -16.29
CA GLN A 4 -24.89 1.00 -16.25
C GLN A 4 -25.73 -0.18 -15.82
N THR A 5 -25.99 -1.08 -16.75
CA THR A 5 -26.67 -2.36 -16.46
C THR A 5 -25.89 -3.14 -15.41
N PRO A 6 -26.57 -3.79 -14.46
CA PRO A 6 -25.92 -4.59 -13.45
C PRO A 6 -25.07 -5.68 -14.11
N ILE A 7 -23.85 -5.88 -13.57
CA ILE A 7 -22.93 -6.92 -14.05
C ILE A 7 -23.63 -8.27 -13.90
N GLN A 8 -23.84 -8.96 -15.03
CA GLN A 8 -24.48 -10.27 -15.08
C GLN A 8 -23.41 -11.37 -15.17
N GLY A 9 -23.80 -12.59 -14.81
CA GLY A 9 -22.95 -13.76 -14.91
C GLY A 9 -22.84 -14.57 -13.61
N SER A 10 -21.94 -15.55 -13.62
CA SER A 10 -21.73 -16.43 -12.46
C SER A 10 -21.15 -15.65 -11.27
N LYS A 11 -21.90 -15.56 -10.17
CA LYS A 11 -21.43 -14.90 -8.94
C LYS A 11 -20.10 -15.48 -8.45
N LEU A 12 -19.96 -16.81 -8.47
CA LEU A 12 -18.75 -17.50 -8.05
C LEU A 12 -17.58 -17.22 -9.01
N GLY A 13 -17.79 -17.33 -10.32
CA GLY A 13 -16.75 -17.10 -11.32
C GLY A 13 -16.22 -15.65 -11.27
N ILE A 14 -17.12 -14.67 -11.15
CA ILE A 14 -16.77 -13.24 -11.00
C ILE A 14 -15.96 -13.02 -9.72
N THR A 15 -16.37 -13.65 -8.62
CA THR A 15 -15.64 -13.54 -7.34
C THR A 15 -14.24 -14.13 -7.43
N ILE A 16 -14.10 -15.32 -8.00
CA ILE A 16 -12.80 -15.97 -8.19
C ILE A 16 -11.89 -15.09 -9.07
N ALA A 17 -12.40 -14.62 -10.22
CA ALA A 17 -11.60 -13.76 -11.11
C ALA A 17 -11.12 -12.48 -10.40
N ALA A 18 -12.00 -11.80 -9.68
CA ALA A 18 -11.68 -10.56 -8.97
C ALA A 18 -10.67 -10.80 -7.83
N MET A 19 -10.83 -11.89 -7.06
CA MET A 19 -9.90 -12.24 -5.97
C MET A 19 -8.54 -12.65 -6.49
N LEU A 20 -8.47 -13.51 -7.52
CA LEU A 20 -7.20 -13.94 -8.13
C LEU A 20 -6.43 -12.75 -8.72
N GLY A 21 -7.13 -11.86 -9.44
CA GLY A 21 -6.50 -10.68 -10.00
C GLY A 21 -5.95 -9.74 -8.92
N ALA A 22 -6.76 -9.42 -7.90
CA ALA A 22 -6.32 -8.57 -6.79
C ALA A 22 -5.15 -9.20 -6.02
N LEU A 23 -5.22 -10.50 -5.72
CA LEU A 23 -4.17 -11.26 -5.04
C LEU A 23 -2.86 -11.22 -5.84
N MET A 24 -2.92 -11.52 -7.14
CA MET A 24 -1.77 -11.52 -8.05
C MET A 24 -1.09 -10.16 -8.09
N ALA A 25 -1.86 -9.07 -8.28
CA ALA A 25 -1.30 -7.72 -8.36
C ALA A 25 -0.58 -7.29 -7.06
N VAL A 26 -1.10 -7.70 -5.90
CA VAL A 26 -0.51 -7.32 -4.60
C VAL A 26 0.65 -8.23 -4.20
N ILE A 27 0.60 -9.52 -4.55
CA ILE A 27 1.75 -10.43 -4.38
C ILE A 27 2.93 -9.92 -5.19
N ASP A 28 2.71 -9.50 -6.44
CA ASP A 28 3.78 -9.02 -7.33
C ASP A 28 4.56 -7.84 -6.72
N ILE A 29 3.88 -6.88 -6.11
CA ILE A 29 4.52 -5.74 -5.44
C ILE A 29 5.42 -6.22 -4.29
N SER A 30 4.95 -7.14 -3.49
CA SER A 30 5.66 -7.57 -2.28
C SER A 30 6.78 -8.58 -2.56
N ILE A 31 6.59 -9.47 -3.55
CA ILE A 31 7.54 -10.51 -3.91
C ILE A 31 8.80 -9.94 -4.57
N VAL A 32 8.65 -8.90 -5.40
CA VAL A 32 9.78 -8.24 -6.09
C VAL A 32 10.72 -7.56 -5.10
N ASN A 33 10.19 -6.97 -4.03
CA ASN A 33 11.01 -6.31 -3.01
C ASN A 33 11.99 -7.27 -2.31
N VAL A 34 11.63 -8.54 -2.17
CA VAL A 34 12.52 -9.58 -1.63
C VAL A 34 13.63 -9.95 -2.61
N ALA A 35 13.34 -9.92 -3.91
CA ALA A 35 14.26 -10.32 -4.96
C ALA A 35 15.26 -9.23 -5.41
N LEU A 36 15.11 -7.99 -4.92
CA LEU A 36 15.95 -6.88 -5.39
C LEU A 36 17.46 -7.12 -5.20
N SER A 37 17.86 -7.80 -4.13
CA SER A 37 19.26 -8.17 -3.87
C SER A 37 19.80 -9.13 -4.92
N ASP A 38 19.02 -10.15 -5.28
CA ASP A 38 19.42 -11.19 -6.24
C ASP A 38 19.41 -10.67 -7.67
N ILE A 39 18.43 -9.84 -8.03
CA ILE A 39 18.37 -9.14 -9.31
C ILE A 39 19.58 -8.21 -9.45
N ARG A 40 19.92 -7.48 -8.38
CA ARG A 40 21.11 -6.62 -8.32
C ARG A 40 22.39 -7.40 -8.58
N ALA A 41 22.57 -8.52 -7.89
CA ALA A 41 23.72 -9.39 -8.03
C ALA A 41 23.80 -9.95 -9.45
N SER A 42 22.67 -10.39 -10.02
CA SER A 42 22.58 -10.96 -11.36
C SER A 42 22.99 -9.97 -12.47
N PHE A 43 22.60 -8.69 -12.35
CA PHE A 43 22.93 -7.66 -13.34
C PHE A 43 24.19 -6.87 -13.01
N GLY A 44 24.84 -7.10 -11.85
CA GLY A 44 26.04 -6.36 -11.42
C GLY A 44 25.79 -4.85 -11.26
N THR A 45 24.58 -4.44 -10.88
CA THR A 45 24.18 -3.04 -10.84
C THR A 45 24.37 -2.43 -9.45
N PRO A 46 24.65 -1.10 -9.36
CA PRO A 46 24.70 -0.39 -8.09
C PRO A 46 23.34 -0.40 -7.35
N LEU A 47 23.38 -0.22 -6.02
CA LEU A 47 22.19 -0.27 -5.15
C LEU A 47 21.18 0.84 -5.47
N ASP A 48 21.65 2.01 -5.88
CA ASP A 48 20.84 3.16 -6.26
C ASP A 48 19.98 2.92 -7.51
N ARG A 49 20.49 2.09 -8.45
CA ARG A 49 19.76 1.83 -9.71
C ARG A 49 18.75 0.70 -9.63
N ILE A 50 18.94 -0.28 -8.73
CA ILE A 50 18.03 -1.42 -8.64
C ILE A 50 16.63 -1.01 -8.14
N ALA A 51 16.50 0.06 -7.36
CA ALA A 51 15.24 0.60 -6.88
C ALA A 51 14.26 0.90 -8.03
N TRP A 52 14.77 1.27 -9.22
CA TRP A 52 13.95 1.55 -10.40
C TRP A 52 13.05 0.40 -10.84
N VAL A 53 13.36 -0.84 -10.47
CA VAL A 53 12.50 -2.01 -10.72
C VAL A 53 11.16 -1.87 -9.99
N SER A 54 11.14 -1.37 -8.78
CA SER A 54 9.92 -1.10 -8.00
C SER A 54 9.33 0.27 -8.34
N THR A 55 10.16 1.31 -8.43
CA THR A 55 9.75 2.69 -8.72
C THR A 55 9.06 2.81 -10.08
N GLY A 56 9.61 2.20 -11.14
CA GLY A 56 8.99 2.22 -12.48
C GLY A 56 7.61 1.60 -12.50
N TYR A 57 7.43 0.49 -11.80
CA TYR A 57 6.12 -0.14 -11.63
C TYR A 57 5.16 0.77 -10.86
N ALA A 58 5.59 1.33 -9.73
CA ALA A 58 4.75 2.18 -8.87
C ALA A 58 4.27 3.43 -9.60
N MET A 59 5.15 4.12 -10.35
CA MET A 59 4.81 5.30 -11.16
C MET A 59 3.71 5.00 -12.19
N ALA A 60 3.86 3.89 -12.92
CA ALA A 60 2.88 3.48 -13.92
C ALA A 60 1.55 3.06 -13.27
N ASN A 61 1.64 2.29 -12.18
CA ASN A 61 0.48 1.79 -11.44
C ASN A 61 -0.38 2.95 -10.89
N VAL A 62 0.23 3.89 -10.16
CA VAL A 62 -0.46 5.04 -9.55
C VAL A 62 -1.09 5.94 -10.61
N THR A 63 -0.47 6.07 -11.80
CA THR A 63 -1.01 6.85 -12.91
C THR A 63 -2.29 6.23 -13.49
N VAL A 64 -2.36 4.90 -13.60
CA VAL A 64 -3.50 4.20 -14.22
C VAL A 64 -4.68 4.01 -13.26
N ILE A 65 -4.43 3.90 -11.95
CA ILE A 65 -5.47 3.70 -10.94
C ILE A 65 -6.68 4.65 -11.12
N PRO A 66 -6.52 5.98 -11.17
CA PRO A 66 -7.64 6.90 -11.28
C PRO A 66 -8.34 6.84 -12.66
N LEU A 67 -7.62 6.44 -13.71
CA LEU A 67 -8.16 6.29 -15.06
C LEU A 67 -9.05 5.05 -15.22
N SER A 68 -8.99 4.09 -14.29
CA SER A 68 -9.68 2.82 -14.38
C SER A 68 -11.19 2.96 -14.61
N GLY A 69 -11.84 3.95 -13.97
CA GLY A 69 -13.26 4.21 -14.15
C GLY A 69 -13.61 4.68 -15.57
N TRP A 70 -12.78 5.51 -16.19
CA TRP A 70 -12.95 5.95 -17.56
C TRP A 70 -12.75 4.79 -18.55
N PHE A 71 -11.70 3.99 -18.38
CA PHE A 71 -11.48 2.81 -19.20
C PHE A 71 -12.63 1.80 -19.11
N GLN A 72 -13.21 1.59 -17.91
CA GLN A 72 -14.38 0.73 -17.72
C GLN A 72 -15.60 1.25 -18.52
N ARG A 73 -15.85 2.56 -18.53
CA ARG A 73 -16.92 3.15 -19.34
C ARG A 73 -16.65 3.04 -20.86
N ARG A 74 -15.39 3.06 -21.28
CA ARG A 74 -15.01 3.02 -22.70
C ARG A 74 -15.00 1.60 -23.27
N PHE A 75 -14.44 0.63 -22.53
CA PHE A 75 -14.19 -0.73 -23.03
C PHE A 75 -15.10 -1.79 -22.39
N GLY A 76 -15.86 -1.44 -21.36
CA GLY A 76 -16.62 -2.37 -20.52
C GLY A 76 -15.77 -3.06 -19.45
N PHE A 77 -16.44 -3.61 -18.45
CA PHE A 77 -15.78 -4.30 -17.35
C PHE A 77 -15.03 -5.55 -17.81
N ARG A 78 -15.68 -6.38 -18.64
CA ARG A 78 -15.12 -7.64 -19.14
C ARG A 78 -13.85 -7.42 -19.93
N ASN A 79 -13.93 -6.60 -20.98
CA ASN A 79 -12.80 -6.43 -21.90
C ASN A 79 -11.64 -5.69 -21.21
N TYR A 80 -11.96 -4.64 -20.45
CA TYR A 80 -10.94 -3.88 -19.72
C TYR A 80 -10.25 -4.73 -18.67
N TYR A 81 -11.00 -5.45 -17.83
CA TYR A 81 -10.42 -6.26 -16.76
C TYR A 81 -9.62 -7.44 -17.31
N ALA A 82 -10.18 -8.21 -18.24
CA ALA A 82 -9.45 -9.31 -18.89
C ALA A 82 -8.21 -8.81 -19.65
N GLY A 83 -8.32 -7.70 -20.37
CA GLY A 83 -7.20 -7.07 -21.07
C GLY A 83 -6.09 -6.61 -20.12
N SER A 84 -6.44 -6.02 -18.99
CA SER A 84 -5.48 -5.59 -17.97
C SER A 84 -4.77 -6.77 -17.31
N LEU A 85 -5.51 -7.85 -17.01
CA LEU A 85 -4.92 -9.10 -16.50
C LEU A 85 -3.95 -9.71 -17.51
N LEU A 86 -4.32 -9.77 -18.79
CA LEU A 86 -3.44 -10.26 -19.86
C LEU A 86 -2.21 -9.39 -20.05
N MET A 87 -2.38 -8.06 -20.08
CA MET A 87 -1.27 -7.11 -20.18
C MET A 87 -0.28 -7.26 -19.01
N PHE A 88 -0.79 -7.34 -17.78
CA PHE A 88 0.02 -7.59 -16.60
C PHE A 88 0.78 -8.91 -16.70
N THR A 89 0.08 -9.98 -17.10
CA THR A 89 0.64 -11.33 -17.23
C THR A 89 1.73 -11.41 -18.28
N LEU A 90 1.50 -10.83 -19.47
CA LEU A 90 2.49 -10.77 -20.56
C LEU A 90 3.71 -9.95 -20.14
N ALA A 91 3.49 -8.77 -19.53
CA ALA A 91 4.59 -7.94 -19.03
C ALA A 91 5.38 -8.65 -17.91
N SER A 92 4.70 -9.42 -17.04
CA SER A 92 5.36 -10.25 -16.03
C SER A 92 6.22 -11.34 -16.67
N ALA A 93 5.73 -12.01 -17.70
CA ALA A 93 6.55 -12.95 -18.46
C ALA A 93 7.78 -12.27 -19.08
N LEU A 94 7.60 -11.09 -19.67
CA LEU A 94 8.73 -10.31 -20.22
C LEU A 94 9.75 -9.91 -19.14
N CYS A 95 9.30 -9.56 -17.92
CA CYS A 95 10.20 -9.31 -16.79
C CYS A 95 11.10 -10.53 -16.48
N ALA A 96 10.54 -11.75 -16.55
CA ALA A 96 11.30 -12.98 -16.33
C ALA A 96 12.37 -13.22 -17.41
N PHE A 97 12.19 -12.67 -18.61
CA PHE A 97 13.15 -12.79 -19.71
C PHE A 97 13.99 -11.52 -19.92
N ALA A 98 14.02 -10.61 -18.95
CA ALA A 98 14.82 -9.39 -19.05
C ALA A 98 16.32 -9.71 -19.07
N TRP A 99 17.03 -9.11 -20.02
CA TRP A 99 18.46 -9.36 -20.24
C TRP A 99 19.39 -8.32 -19.60
N ASN A 100 18.85 -7.20 -19.12
CA ASN A 100 19.55 -6.17 -18.36
C ASN A 100 18.57 -5.35 -17.51
N LEU A 101 19.08 -4.48 -16.64
CA LEU A 101 18.25 -3.64 -15.78
C LEU A 101 17.31 -2.70 -16.56
N PRO A 102 17.73 -1.96 -17.61
CA PRO A 102 16.82 -1.11 -18.37
C PRO A 102 15.65 -1.86 -18.99
N SER A 103 15.89 -3.06 -19.56
CA SER A 103 14.80 -3.88 -20.11
C SER A 103 13.82 -4.32 -19.03
N LEU A 104 14.32 -4.72 -17.86
CA LEU A 104 13.48 -5.07 -16.72
C LEU A 104 12.62 -3.88 -16.27
N VAL A 105 13.20 -2.69 -16.15
CA VAL A 105 12.48 -1.46 -15.76
C VAL A 105 11.37 -1.14 -16.78
N VAL A 106 11.66 -1.21 -18.08
CA VAL A 106 10.63 -0.98 -19.12
C VAL A 106 9.49 -1.99 -19.00
N PHE A 107 9.81 -3.28 -18.82
CA PHE A 107 8.79 -4.31 -18.65
C PHE A 107 7.99 -4.13 -17.36
N ARG A 108 8.62 -3.65 -16.28
CA ARG A 108 7.94 -3.28 -15.02
C ARG A 108 6.98 -2.10 -15.20
N ILE A 109 7.35 -1.09 -16.00
CA ILE A 109 6.43 0.02 -16.36
C ILE A 109 5.20 -0.54 -17.10
N LEU A 110 5.40 -1.40 -18.10
CA LEU A 110 4.30 -2.05 -18.83
C LEU A 110 3.42 -2.89 -17.89
N GLN A 111 4.04 -3.63 -16.97
CA GLN A 111 3.34 -4.42 -15.96
C GLN A 111 2.53 -3.52 -15.00
N GLY A 112 3.10 -2.37 -14.59
CA GLY A 112 2.42 -1.37 -13.77
C GLY A 112 1.19 -0.75 -14.46
N ILE A 113 1.25 -0.52 -15.78
CA ILE A 113 0.09 -0.06 -16.56
C ILE A 113 -1.05 -1.09 -16.51
N GLY A 114 -0.75 -2.38 -16.67
CA GLY A 114 -1.75 -3.45 -16.50
C GLY A 114 -2.24 -3.56 -15.05
N GLY A 115 -1.31 -3.49 -14.09
CA GLY A 115 -1.56 -3.67 -12.66
C GLY A 115 -2.47 -2.60 -12.05
N GLY A 116 -2.28 -1.32 -12.42
CA GLY A 116 -3.06 -0.19 -11.91
C GLY A 116 -4.57 -0.30 -12.14
N ALA A 117 -4.95 -1.05 -13.17
CA ALA A 117 -6.35 -1.32 -13.48
C ALA A 117 -6.98 -2.41 -12.58
N ILE A 118 -6.19 -3.40 -12.13
CA ILE A 118 -6.70 -4.65 -11.58
C ILE A 118 -7.43 -4.43 -10.26
N ILE A 119 -6.82 -3.75 -9.30
CA ILE A 119 -7.37 -3.57 -7.94
C ILE A 119 -8.68 -2.79 -7.96
N PRO A 120 -8.76 -1.56 -8.52
CA PRO A 120 -10.01 -0.78 -8.52
C PRO A 120 -11.09 -1.44 -9.37
N THR A 121 -10.73 -2.13 -10.45
CA THR A 121 -11.70 -2.84 -11.28
C THR A 121 -12.25 -4.08 -10.59
N SER A 122 -11.41 -4.88 -9.90
CA SER A 122 -11.86 -5.99 -9.07
C SER A 122 -12.87 -5.56 -8.02
N GLN A 123 -12.57 -4.46 -7.33
CA GLN A 123 -13.47 -3.88 -6.33
C GLN A 123 -14.80 -3.50 -6.95
N ASN A 124 -14.77 -2.76 -8.06
CA ASN A 124 -15.97 -2.27 -8.72
C ASN A 124 -16.84 -3.41 -9.30
N ILE A 125 -16.21 -4.45 -9.85
CA ILE A 125 -16.91 -5.64 -10.35
C ILE A 125 -17.62 -6.39 -9.22
N LEU A 126 -16.97 -6.58 -8.08
CA LEU A 126 -17.60 -7.23 -6.91
C LEU A 126 -18.78 -6.42 -6.38
N PHE A 127 -18.60 -5.11 -6.17
CA PHE A 127 -19.71 -4.25 -5.70
C PHE A 127 -20.83 -4.10 -6.73
N GLY A 128 -20.54 -4.21 -8.01
CA GLY A 128 -21.55 -4.21 -9.09
C GLY A 128 -22.34 -5.53 -9.20
N ARG A 129 -21.73 -6.67 -8.80
CA ARG A 129 -22.37 -8.00 -8.90
C ARG A 129 -23.16 -8.38 -7.66
N TYR A 130 -22.72 -7.93 -6.48
CA TYR A 130 -23.39 -8.25 -5.22
C TYR A 130 -24.51 -7.24 -4.93
N PRO A 131 -25.68 -7.70 -4.46
CA PRO A 131 -26.75 -6.80 -4.03
C PRO A 131 -26.29 -5.98 -2.81
N GLN A 132 -26.89 -4.81 -2.62
CA GLN A 132 -26.49 -3.88 -1.56
C GLN A 132 -26.45 -4.53 -0.15
N LYS A 133 -27.37 -5.45 0.13
CA LYS A 133 -27.39 -6.22 1.40
C LYS A 133 -26.16 -7.08 1.61
N GLU A 134 -25.47 -7.46 0.54
CA GLU A 134 -24.27 -8.31 0.57
C GLU A 134 -22.97 -7.54 0.30
N HIS A 135 -22.98 -6.21 0.23
CA HIS A 135 -21.78 -5.41 -0.02
C HIS A 135 -20.69 -5.61 1.05
N GLY A 136 -21.08 -5.94 2.30
CA GLY A 136 -20.12 -6.34 3.33
C GLY A 136 -19.32 -7.58 2.94
N MET A 137 -19.98 -8.59 2.37
CA MET A 137 -19.31 -9.81 1.88
C MET A 137 -18.46 -9.51 0.65
N ALA A 138 -18.95 -8.68 -0.30
CA ALA A 138 -18.18 -8.26 -1.47
C ALA A 138 -16.89 -7.54 -1.04
N GLY A 139 -16.98 -6.62 -0.07
CA GLY A 139 -15.83 -5.93 0.51
C GLY A 139 -14.86 -6.88 1.22
N ALA A 140 -15.37 -7.88 1.95
CA ALA A 140 -14.53 -8.88 2.62
C ALA A 140 -13.76 -9.76 1.62
N LEU A 141 -14.41 -10.22 0.56
CA LEU A 141 -13.80 -11.03 -0.50
C LEU A 141 -12.73 -10.24 -1.27
N PHE A 142 -13.03 -8.95 -1.58
CA PHE A 142 -12.05 -8.05 -2.16
C PHE A 142 -10.84 -7.86 -1.22
N ALA A 143 -11.10 -7.60 0.05
CA ALA A 143 -10.08 -7.39 1.05
C ALA A 143 -9.17 -8.62 1.23
N LEU A 144 -9.75 -9.83 1.22
CA LEU A 144 -8.96 -11.07 1.23
C LEU A 144 -7.97 -11.13 0.07
N GLY A 145 -8.41 -10.82 -1.16
CA GLY A 145 -7.52 -10.75 -2.32
C GLY A 145 -6.42 -9.67 -2.17
N ALA A 146 -6.83 -8.46 -1.79
CA ALA A 146 -5.94 -7.30 -1.77
C ALA A 146 -4.93 -7.28 -0.60
N ILE A 147 -5.21 -7.95 0.53
CA ILE A 147 -4.37 -7.86 1.73
C ILE A 147 -3.53 -9.12 1.97
N THR A 148 -3.89 -10.23 1.36
CA THR A 148 -3.12 -11.49 1.47
C THR A 148 -1.77 -11.39 0.75
N GLY A 149 -1.62 -10.50 -0.22
CA GLY A 149 -0.39 -10.32 -0.99
C GLY A 149 0.85 -10.00 -0.14
N PRO A 150 0.84 -8.94 0.68
CA PRO A 150 1.97 -8.62 1.57
C PRO A 150 2.30 -9.72 2.58
N LEU A 151 1.33 -10.56 2.90
CA LEU A 151 1.50 -11.70 3.80
C LEU A 151 2.25 -12.86 3.12
N LEU A 152 1.86 -13.20 1.89
CA LEU A 152 2.39 -14.35 1.16
C LEU A 152 3.63 -14.00 0.32
N GLY A 153 3.74 -12.75 -0.17
CA GLY A 153 4.79 -12.34 -1.10
C GLY A 153 6.20 -12.63 -0.60
N PRO A 154 6.61 -12.17 0.58
CA PRO A 154 7.97 -12.42 1.08
C PRO A 154 8.27 -13.91 1.30
N THR A 155 7.31 -14.68 1.82
CA THR A 155 7.49 -16.11 2.08
C THR A 155 7.60 -16.91 0.79
N ILE A 156 6.71 -16.65 -0.19
CA ILE A 156 6.74 -17.31 -1.49
C ILE A 156 7.98 -16.87 -2.28
N GLY A 157 8.29 -15.55 -2.25
CA GLY A 157 9.43 -14.98 -2.97
C GLY A 157 10.76 -15.52 -2.49
N GLY A 158 11.00 -15.50 -1.18
CA GLY A 158 12.22 -16.05 -0.60
C GLY A 158 12.40 -17.53 -0.99
N LYS A 159 11.35 -18.35 -0.83
CA LYS A 159 11.43 -19.77 -1.20
C LYS A 159 11.67 -20.00 -2.70
N LEU A 160 11.06 -19.20 -3.58
CA LEU A 160 11.27 -19.32 -5.03
C LEU A 160 12.70 -18.93 -5.43
N ILE A 161 13.27 -17.92 -4.79
CA ILE A 161 14.66 -17.48 -5.03
C ILE A 161 15.63 -18.56 -4.57
N ASP A 162 15.43 -19.12 -3.38
CA ASP A 162 16.30 -20.15 -2.81
C ASP A 162 16.29 -21.45 -3.62
N VAL A 163 15.13 -21.87 -4.13
CA VAL A 163 14.97 -23.17 -4.81
C VAL A 163 15.28 -23.07 -6.31
N ALA A 164 15.04 -21.91 -6.93
CA ALA A 164 15.15 -21.77 -8.38
C ALA A 164 15.97 -20.51 -8.77
N SER A 165 15.32 -19.36 -8.93
CA SER A 165 15.97 -18.09 -9.23
C SER A 165 14.94 -16.94 -9.16
N TRP A 166 15.41 -15.69 -9.16
CA TRP A 166 14.56 -14.50 -9.14
C TRP A 166 13.58 -14.42 -10.35
N HIS A 167 13.88 -15.06 -11.48
CA HIS A 167 12.99 -15.08 -12.65
C HIS A 167 11.61 -15.67 -12.33
N TRP A 168 11.58 -16.66 -11.43
CA TRP A 168 10.35 -17.36 -11.05
C TRP A 168 9.35 -16.49 -10.27
N ILE A 169 9.80 -15.40 -9.63
CA ILE A 169 8.87 -14.46 -8.98
C ILE A 169 7.94 -13.77 -9.98
N PHE A 170 8.39 -13.63 -11.22
CA PHE A 170 7.58 -13.10 -12.32
C PHE A 170 6.78 -14.20 -13.03
N LEU A 171 7.38 -15.38 -13.23
CA LEU A 171 6.72 -16.51 -13.90
C LEU A 171 5.53 -17.07 -13.12
N ILE A 172 5.52 -16.99 -11.79
CA ILE A 172 4.39 -17.44 -10.95
C ILE A 172 3.09 -16.68 -11.29
N ASN A 173 3.18 -15.44 -11.77
CA ASN A 173 2.04 -14.65 -12.19
C ASN A 173 1.41 -15.16 -13.48
N VAL A 174 2.16 -15.89 -14.32
CA VAL A 174 1.68 -16.32 -15.64
C VAL A 174 0.49 -17.28 -15.54
N PRO A 175 0.58 -18.44 -14.86
CA PRO A 175 -0.56 -19.34 -14.74
C PRO A 175 -1.75 -18.71 -14.01
N VAL A 176 -1.50 -17.92 -12.97
CA VAL A 176 -2.56 -17.26 -12.17
C VAL A 176 -3.26 -16.20 -13.00
N GLY A 177 -2.50 -15.36 -13.72
CA GLY A 177 -3.05 -14.28 -14.54
C GLY A 177 -3.83 -14.78 -15.75
N LEU A 178 -3.33 -15.82 -16.44
CA LEU A 178 -4.07 -16.46 -17.54
C LEU A 178 -5.38 -17.07 -17.05
N LEU A 179 -5.35 -17.76 -15.89
CA LEU A 179 -6.57 -18.31 -15.29
C LEU A 179 -7.55 -17.19 -14.91
N ALA A 180 -7.08 -16.12 -14.24
CA ALA A 180 -7.92 -15.01 -13.85
C ALA A 180 -8.53 -14.30 -15.06
N ALA A 181 -7.76 -14.08 -16.13
CA ALA A 181 -8.23 -13.47 -17.37
C ALA A 181 -9.28 -14.36 -18.07
N TRP A 182 -9.03 -15.67 -18.16
CA TRP A 182 -9.95 -16.61 -18.76
C TRP A 182 -11.27 -16.69 -17.97
N VAL A 183 -11.20 -16.87 -16.64
CA VAL A 183 -12.40 -16.90 -15.77
C VAL A 183 -13.15 -15.58 -15.85
N SER A 184 -12.45 -14.45 -15.89
CA SER A 184 -13.05 -13.12 -16.07
C SER A 184 -13.83 -13.04 -17.38
N PHE A 185 -13.22 -13.44 -18.47
CA PHE A 185 -13.80 -13.36 -19.82
C PHE A 185 -15.08 -14.19 -19.97
N ILE A 186 -15.13 -15.39 -19.39
CA ILE A 186 -16.31 -16.26 -19.47
C ILE A 186 -17.39 -15.92 -18.44
N SER A 187 -16.99 -15.39 -17.28
CA SER A 187 -17.94 -15.17 -16.17
C SER A 187 -18.61 -13.80 -16.17
N ILE A 188 -17.94 -12.76 -16.70
CA ILE A 188 -18.51 -11.41 -16.77
C ILE A 188 -19.32 -11.28 -18.06
N LYS A 189 -20.63 -11.11 -17.94
CA LYS A 189 -21.56 -10.89 -19.07
C LYS A 189 -22.07 -9.45 -19.02
N GLU A 190 -21.92 -8.74 -20.14
CA GLU A 190 -22.35 -7.35 -20.32
C GLU A 190 -23.34 -7.27 -21.48
N SER A 191 -24.51 -7.92 -21.34
CA SER A 191 -25.50 -8.05 -22.42
C SER A 191 -26.08 -6.71 -22.93
N ALA A 192 -25.98 -5.63 -22.17
CA ALA A 192 -26.50 -4.30 -22.53
C ALA A 192 -25.43 -3.18 -22.42
N PHE A 193 -24.15 -3.54 -22.42
CA PHE A 193 -23.08 -2.53 -22.37
C PHE A 193 -23.06 -1.72 -23.68
N LYS A 194 -23.15 -0.39 -23.52
CA LYS A 194 -22.95 0.56 -24.61
C LYS A 194 -21.67 1.35 -24.31
N PRO A 195 -20.62 1.22 -25.15
CA PRO A 195 -19.38 1.99 -24.96
C PRO A 195 -19.68 3.49 -24.95
N SER A 196 -19.09 4.22 -24.01
CA SER A 196 -19.11 5.67 -24.08
C SER A 196 -18.35 6.12 -25.32
N ARG A 197 -18.98 7.01 -26.09
CA ARG A 197 -18.39 7.66 -27.29
C ARG A 197 -17.89 9.08 -26.99
N ASP A 198 -17.82 9.44 -25.72
CA ASP A 198 -17.32 10.74 -25.31
C ASP A 198 -15.90 10.97 -25.85
N PRO A 199 -15.55 12.20 -26.22
CA PRO A 199 -14.19 12.51 -26.69
C PRO A 199 -13.16 12.16 -25.62
N ILE A 200 -11.97 11.76 -26.08
CA ILE A 200 -10.85 11.44 -25.18
C ILE A 200 -10.29 12.76 -24.65
N ASP A 201 -10.30 12.93 -23.34
CA ASP A 201 -9.62 14.04 -22.70
C ASP A 201 -8.10 13.77 -22.61
N ALA A 202 -7.42 13.98 -23.75
CA ALA A 202 -5.98 13.78 -23.83
C ALA A 202 -5.20 14.77 -22.93
N ARG A 203 -5.76 15.96 -22.66
CA ARG A 203 -5.13 16.95 -21.77
C ARG A 203 -5.17 16.49 -20.32
N GLY A 204 -6.34 16.06 -19.84
CA GLY A 204 -6.48 15.51 -18.49
C GLY A 204 -5.59 14.30 -18.27
N ILE A 205 -5.57 13.34 -19.21
CA ILE A 205 -4.69 12.16 -19.13
C ILE A 205 -3.21 12.57 -19.10
N GLY A 206 -2.79 13.51 -19.94
CA GLY A 206 -1.41 13.99 -19.98
C GLY A 206 -0.98 14.68 -18.69
N LEU A 207 -1.81 15.59 -18.16
CA LEU A 207 -1.56 16.30 -16.92
C LEU A 207 -1.48 15.33 -15.72
N LEU A 208 -2.39 14.36 -15.66
CA LEU A 208 -2.38 13.32 -14.64
C LEU A 208 -1.10 12.48 -14.72
N ALA A 209 -0.75 11.99 -15.92
CA ALA A 209 0.41 11.12 -16.10
C ALA A 209 1.71 11.84 -15.71
N VAL A 210 1.94 13.04 -16.22
CA VAL A 210 3.14 13.83 -15.90
C VAL A 210 3.18 14.17 -14.41
N GLY A 211 2.05 14.65 -13.85
CA GLY A 211 1.96 15.02 -12.45
C GLY A 211 2.17 13.86 -11.49
N MET A 212 1.57 12.69 -11.77
CA MET A 212 1.70 11.50 -10.92
C MET A 212 3.09 10.87 -10.99
N VAL A 213 3.69 10.80 -12.19
CA VAL A 213 5.06 10.29 -12.36
C VAL A 213 6.04 11.20 -11.63
N ALA A 214 5.92 12.53 -11.78
CA ALA A 214 6.77 13.48 -11.08
C ALA A 214 6.60 13.40 -9.55
N LEU A 215 5.35 13.33 -9.06
CA LEU A 215 5.06 13.17 -7.64
C LEU A 215 5.67 11.89 -7.07
N GLN A 216 5.46 10.76 -7.75
CA GLN A 216 5.96 9.47 -7.27
C GLN A 216 7.50 9.44 -7.25
N TYR A 217 8.17 10.04 -8.25
CA TYR A 217 9.61 10.19 -8.25
C TYR A 217 10.10 10.97 -7.03
N VAL A 218 9.50 12.13 -6.77
CA VAL A 218 9.86 12.98 -5.62
C VAL A 218 9.67 12.23 -4.30
N LEU A 219 8.61 11.45 -4.16
CA LEU A 219 8.33 10.70 -2.92
C LEU A 219 9.32 9.55 -2.71
N GLU A 220 9.74 8.85 -3.77
CA GLU A 220 10.63 7.69 -3.65
C GLU A 220 12.11 8.08 -3.55
N GLU A 221 12.55 9.07 -4.33
CA GLU A 221 13.96 9.45 -4.44
C GLU A 221 14.32 10.68 -3.58
N GLY A 222 13.33 11.46 -3.15
CA GLY A 222 13.56 12.73 -2.46
C GLY A 222 14.43 12.61 -1.22
N ASN A 223 14.21 11.60 -0.38
CA ASN A 223 15.02 11.41 0.83
C ASN A 223 16.48 11.06 0.50
N ARG A 224 16.72 10.28 -0.55
CA ARG A 224 18.06 9.90 -0.99
C ARG A 224 18.82 11.07 -1.60
N ASP A 225 18.12 11.88 -2.40
CA ASP A 225 18.72 13.01 -3.13
C ASP A 225 18.70 14.32 -2.32
N GLY A 226 18.46 14.27 -1.00
CA GLY A 226 18.48 15.44 -0.10
C GLY A 226 17.29 16.40 -0.27
N TRP A 227 16.17 15.91 -0.81
CA TRP A 227 14.95 16.68 -1.03
C TRP A 227 15.20 17.96 -1.86
N PHE A 228 14.80 19.12 -1.31
CA PHE A 228 14.88 20.41 -2.01
C PHE A 228 16.29 21.00 -2.14
N GLU A 229 17.33 20.28 -1.70
CA GLU A 229 18.72 20.62 -1.98
C GLU A 229 19.12 20.24 -3.42
N ASP A 230 18.48 19.21 -4.01
CA ASP A 230 18.68 18.83 -5.41
C ASP A 230 17.69 19.57 -6.32
N MET A 231 18.21 20.33 -7.29
CA MET A 231 17.41 21.10 -8.24
C MET A 231 16.48 20.22 -9.09
N ARG A 232 16.82 18.93 -9.32
CA ARG A 232 15.96 17.98 -10.04
C ARG A 232 14.70 17.68 -9.24
N ILE A 233 14.85 17.45 -7.93
CA ILE A 233 13.71 17.21 -7.03
C ILE A 233 12.81 18.45 -6.96
N VAL A 234 13.41 19.66 -6.87
CA VAL A 234 12.65 20.92 -6.90
C VAL A 234 11.86 21.06 -8.20
N PHE A 235 12.51 20.84 -9.35
CA PHE A 235 11.85 20.93 -10.66
C PHE A 235 10.69 19.93 -10.79
N LEU A 236 10.91 18.67 -10.37
CA LEU A 236 9.87 17.64 -10.42
C LEU A 236 8.75 17.91 -9.43
N ALA A 237 9.05 18.42 -8.23
CA ALA A 237 8.04 18.80 -7.26
C ALA A 237 7.16 19.94 -7.79
N CYS A 238 7.75 20.98 -8.38
CA CYS A 238 7.01 22.06 -9.04
C CYS A 238 6.16 21.52 -10.20
N THR A 239 6.72 20.64 -11.02
CA THR A 239 6.00 19.99 -12.14
C THR A 239 4.81 19.20 -11.62
N ALA A 240 4.99 18.39 -10.57
CA ALA A 240 3.92 17.63 -9.95
C ALA A 240 2.79 18.53 -9.45
N VAL A 241 3.12 19.58 -8.70
CA VAL A 241 2.11 20.52 -8.17
C VAL A 241 1.37 21.23 -9.31
N ILE A 242 2.08 21.79 -10.28
CA ILE A 242 1.46 22.51 -11.40
C ILE A 242 0.55 21.58 -12.21
N CYS A 243 1.05 20.41 -12.61
CA CYS A 243 0.28 19.47 -13.41
C CYS A 243 -0.94 18.94 -12.66
N LEU A 244 -0.81 18.56 -11.38
CA LEU A 244 -1.93 18.00 -10.62
C LEU A 244 -2.97 19.06 -10.24
N VAL A 245 -2.56 20.28 -9.91
CA VAL A 245 -3.51 21.39 -9.68
C VAL A 245 -4.25 21.72 -10.97
N THR A 246 -3.54 21.88 -12.08
CA THR A 246 -4.16 22.15 -13.38
C THR A 246 -5.08 21.00 -13.81
N PHE A 247 -4.69 19.74 -13.54
CA PHE A 247 -5.52 18.57 -13.77
C PHE A 247 -6.84 18.64 -13.01
N VAL A 248 -6.80 18.92 -11.70
CA VAL A 248 -8.02 19.00 -10.86
C VAL A 248 -8.94 20.13 -11.36
N VAL A 249 -8.39 21.31 -11.68
CA VAL A 249 -9.17 22.42 -12.23
C VAL A 249 -9.80 22.03 -13.56
N HIS A 250 -9.02 21.46 -14.47
CA HIS A 250 -9.49 21.01 -15.79
C HIS A 250 -10.62 19.98 -15.68
N GLU A 251 -10.49 18.96 -14.82
CA GLU A 251 -11.49 17.91 -14.60
C GLU A 251 -12.81 18.44 -13.97
N LEU A 252 -12.73 19.51 -13.18
CA LEU A 252 -13.92 20.16 -12.61
C LEU A 252 -14.70 20.97 -13.65
N GLU A 253 -14.00 21.54 -14.64
CA GLU A 253 -14.58 22.37 -15.71
C GLU A 253 -15.04 21.53 -16.90
N THR A 254 -14.36 20.43 -17.19
CA THR A 254 -14.64 19.58 -18.36
C THR A 254 -16.00 18.89 -18.25
N PRO A 255 -16.83 18.89 -19.32
CA PRO A 255 -18.14 18.20 -19.32
C PRO A 255 -18.03 16.67 -19.30
N HIS A 256 -16.94 16.11 -19.82
CA HIS A 256 -16.66 14.66 -19.89
C HIS A 256 -15.35 14.30 -19.18
N PRO A 257 -15.27 14.45 -17.83
CA PRO A 257 -14.04 14.24 -17.09
C PRO A 257 -13.58 12.77 -17.15
N VAL A 258 -12.27 12.56 -17.21
CA VAL A 258 -11.66 11.24 -17.07
C VAL A 258 -11.79 10.76 -15.64
N VAL A 259 -11.56 11.66 -14.69
CA VAL A 259 -11.69 11.44 -13.25
C VAL A 259 -12.73 12.39 -12.67
N ASP A 260 -13.86 11.88 -12.22
CA ASP A 260 -14.93 12.72 -11.67
C ASP A 260 -14.70 13.04 -10.18
N PHE A 261 -14.13 14.23 -9.91
CA PHE A 261 -13.92 14.73 -8.54
C PHE A 261 -15.22 15.18 -7.85
N ARG A 262 -16.35 15.25 -8.55
CA ARG A 262 -17.64 15.63 -7.96
C ARG A 262 -18.12 14.62 -6.92
N VAL A 263 -17.58 13.39 -6.93
CA VAL A 263 -17.84 12.38 -5.89
C VAL A 263 -17.44 12.85 -4.49
N PHE A 264 -16.48 13.76 -4.36
CA PHE A 264 -16.08 14.36 -3.08
C PHE A 264 -17.13 15.32 -2.47
N LYS A 265 -18.18 15.70 -3.22
CA LYS A 265 -19.33 16.42 -2.65
C LYS A 265 -20.09 15.55 -1.64
N ASN A 266 -19.96 14.23 -1.72
CA ASN A 266 -20.50 13.32 -0.72
C ASN A 266 -19.56 13.27 0.51
N VAL A 267 -20.00 13.89 1.60
CA VAL A 267 -19.23 13.98 2.86
C VAL A 267 -18.79 12.60 3.37
N SER A 268 -19.65 11.59 3.26
CA SER A 268 -19.33 10.21 3.68
C SER A 268 -18.22 9.60 2.84
N TYR A 269 -18.26 9.82 1.53
CA TYR A 269 -17.21 9.38 0.61
C TYR A 269 -15.88 10.09 0.93
N SER A 270 -15.91 11.42 1.11
CA SER A 270 -14.71 12.22 1.42
C SER A 270 -14.08 11.78 2.75
N ALA A 271 -14.88 11.60 3.79
CA ALA A 271 -14.38 11.14 5.08
C ALA A 271 -13.83 9.69 5.01
N ALA A 272 -14.51 8.79 4.31
CA ALA A 272 -14.04 7.43 4.10
C ALA A 272 -12.72 7.39 3.28
N THR A 273 -12.58 8.26 2.30
CA THR A 273 -11.38 8.38 1.46
C THR A 273 -10.20 8.96 2.25
N ALA A 274 -10.44 9.97 3.11
CA ALA A 274 -9.42 10.50 4.01
C ALA A 274 -8.94 9.45 5.03
N LEU A 275 -9.86 8.67 5.60
CA LEU A 275 -9.50 7.54 6.46
C LEU A 275 -8.75 6.45 5.69
N ASN A 276 -9.11 6.20 4.44
CA ASN A 276 -8.41 5.22 3.59
C ASN A 276 -6.99 5.64 3.23
N PHE A 277 -6.72 6.94 3.10
CA PHE A 277 -5.37 7.49 2.97
C PHE A 277 -4.52 7.09 4.20
N LEU A 278 -5.05 7.30 5.40
CA LEU A 278 -4.36 6.90 6.64
C LEU A 278 -4.19 5.38 6.75
N VAL A 279 -5.21 4.59 6.37
CA VAL A 279 -5.09 3.12 6.30
C VAL A 279 -3.96 2.71 5.35
N GLY A 280 -3.80 3.38 4.21
CA GLY A 280 -2.65 3.22 3.32
C GLY A 280 -1.32 3.52 4.00
N THR A 281 -1.25 4.64 4.74
CA THR A 281 -0.07 5.00 5.54
C THR A 281 0.27 3.92 6.57
N ALA A 282 -0.70 3.40 7.33
CA ALA A 282 -0.45 2.33 8.29
C ALA A 282 0.01 1.02 7.62
N LEU A 283 -0.59 0.70 6.47
CA LEU A 283 -0.27 -0.52 5.76
C LEU A 283 1.15 -0.49 5.19
N PHE A 284 1.53 0.57 4.49
CA PHE A 284 2.82 0.65 3.80
C PHE A 284 3.91 1.25 4.69
N ALA A 285 3.73 2.46 5.22
CA ALA A 285 4.74 3.11 6.06
C ALA A 285 4.94 2.36 7.39
N GLY A 286 3.87 1.88 8.03
CA GLY A 286 3.97 1.07 9.24
C GLY A 286 4.70 -0.26 9.01
N SER A 287 4.48 -0.92 7.86
CA SER A 287 5.21 -2.14 7.49
C SER A 287 6.66 -1.85 7.15
N PHE A 288 6.94 -0.75 6.45
CA PHE A 288 8.29 -0.29 6.12
C PHE A 288 9.11 -0.03 7.39
N LEU A 289 8.56 0.76 8.33
CA LEU A 289 9.23 1.03 9.60
C LEU A 289 9.54 -0.25 10.36
N PHE A 290 8.56 -1.14 10.47
CA PHE A 290 8.71 -2.41 11.16
C PHE A 290 9.80 -3.28 10.53
N SER A 291 9.80 -3.44 9.21
CA SER A 291 10.80 -4.22 8.48
C SER A 291 12.20 -3.60 8.63
N LEU A 292 12.28 -2.28 8.54
CA LEU A 292 13.56 -1.56 8.69
C LEU A 292 14.09 -1.69 10.12
N PHE A 293 13.24 -1.56 11.15
CA PHE A 293 13.61 -1.80 12.55
C PHE A 293 14.11 -3.23 12.77
N ALA A 294 13.38 -4.23 12.30
CA ALA A 294 13.75 -5.63 12.44
C ALA A 294 15.09 -5.95 11.74
N GLY A 295 15.30 -5.42 10.52
CA GLY A 295 16.55 -5.65 9.77
C GLY A 295 17.74 -4.87 10.30
N THR A 296 17.57 -3.60 10.70
CA THR A 296 18.70 -2.74 11.09
C THR A 296 19.05 -2.85 12.58
N VAL A 297 18.04 -2.89 13.46
CA VAL A 297 18.23 -2.93 14.91
C VAL A 297 18.39 -4.37 15.42
N LEU A 298 17.51 -5.28 15.01
CA LEU A 298 17.50 -6.67 15.48
C LEU A 298 18.32 -7.61 14.59
N ARG A 299 18.76 -7.15 13.40
CA ARG A 299 19.56 -7.94 12.45
C ARG A 299 18.84 -9.18 11.92
N TYR A 300 17.49 -9.15 11.84
CA TYR A 300 16.71 -10.23 11.27
C TYR A 300 16.93 -10.30 9.75
N GLU A 301 16.99 -11.50 9.21
CA GLU A 301 17.02 -11.74 7.77
C GLU A 301 15.63 -11.52 7.14
N ALA A 302 15.59 -11.34 5.82
CA ALA A 302 14.34 -11.07 5.11
C ALA A 302 13.28 -12.18 5.31
N LEU A 303 13.71 -13.44 5.38
CA LEU A 303 12.84 -14.57 5.64
C LEU A 303 12.23 -14.52 7.06
N ASP A 304 13.03 -14.17 8.06
CA ASP A 304 12.55 -14.04 9.46
C ASP A 304 11.51 -12.94 9.57
N ILE A 305 11.75 -11.79 8.93
CA ILE A 305 10.79 -10.69 8.86
C ILE A 305 9.50 -11.14 8.19
N GLY A 306 9.60 -11.87 7.09
CA GLY A 306 8.45 -12.48 6.39
C GLY A 306 7.66 -13.42 7.31
N MET A 307 8.34 -14.26 8.09
CA MET A 307 7.72 -15.18 9.04
C MET A 307 7.05 -14.46 10.22
N LEU A 308 7.59 -13.32 10.67
CA LEU A 308 6.91 -12.46 11.67
C LEU A 308 5.59 -11.93 11.12
N PHE A 309 5.58 -11.41 9.88
CA PHE A 309 4.35 -10.96 9.23
C PHE A 309 3.35 -12.12 9.06
N LEU A 310 3.80 -13.29 8.64
CA LEU A 310 2.94 -14.46 8.48
C LEU A 310 2.28 -14.86 9.81
N ARG A 311 3.08 -14.96 10.89
CA ARG A 311 2.60 -15.31 12.23
C ARG A 311 1.64 -14.28 12.81
N GLY A 312 1.89 -12.99 12.57
CA GLY A 312 1.05 -11.91 13.10
C GLY A 312 -0.21 -11.63 12.28
N SER A 313 -0.19 -11.88 10.95
CA SER A 313 -1.27 -11.42 10.07
C SER A 313 -2.31 -12.49 9.71
N TRP A 314 -2.10 -13.75 10.04
CA TRP A 314 -3.05 -14.83 9.70
C TRP A 314 -4.49 -14.57 10.20
N ILE A 315 -4.62 -13.89 11.35
CA ILE A 315 -5.92 -13.55 11.93
C ILE A 315 -6.78 -12.70 10.98
N GLN A 316 -6.15 -11.94 10.09
CA GLN A 316 -6.82 -11.09 9.12
C GLN A 316 -7.69 -11.91 8.15
N LEU A 317 -7.26 -13.13 7.78
CA LEU A 317 -8.00 -14.04 6.93
C LEU A 317 -9.34 -14.47 7.57
N LEU A 318 -9.38 -14.58 8.89
CA LEU A 318 -10.61 -14.93 9.64
C LEU A 318 -11.49 -13.71 9.93
N ILE A 319 -10.86 -12.58 10.24
CA ILE A 319 -11.58 -11.36 10.63
C ILE A 319 -12.31 -10.75 9.43
N MET A 320 -11.76 -10.77 8.23
CA MET A 320 -12.41 -10.15 7.07
C MET A 320 -13.79 -10.72 6.72
N PRO A 321 -14.00 -12.04 6.62
CA PRO A 321 -15.33 -12.60 6.41
C PRO A 321 -16.28 -12.32 7.58
N LEU A 322 -15.75 -12.33 8.81
CA LEU A 322 -16.53 -11.99 10.00
C LEU A 322 -17.05 -10.55 9.93
N VAL A 323 -16.15 -9.59 9.68
CA VAL A 323 -16.51 -8.17 9.54
C VAL A 323 -17.44 -7.97 8.35
N GLY A 324 -17.22 -8.67 7.23
CA GLY A 324 -18.12 -8.64 6.08
C GLY A 324 -19.57 -9.04 6.42
N ARG A 325 -19.77 -9.97 7.37
CA ARG A 325 -21.10 -10.35 7.87
C ARG A 325 -21.68 -9.37 8.88
N LEU A 326 -20.82 -8.61 9.58
CA LEU A 326 -21.24 -7.59 10.54
C LEU A 326 -21.65 -6.29 9.86
N VAL A 327 -21.02 -5.96 8.72
CA VAL A 327 -21.35 -4.78 7.91
C VAL A 327 -22.80 -4.83 7.49
N GLY A 328 -23.55 -3.76 7.77
CA GLY A 328 -24.99 -3.68 7.53
C GLY A 328 -25.88 -4.22 8.68
N LYS A 329 -25.32 -4.99 9.62
CA LYS A 329 -26.00 -5.42 10.84
C LYS A 329 -25.66 -4.54 12.04
N VAL A 330 -24.43 -4.07 12.07
CA VAL A 330 -23.88 -3.18 13.11
C VAL A 330 -23.55 -1.83 12.45
N ASP A 331 -23.51 -0.75 13.25
CA ASP A 331 -23.10 0.57 12.73
C ASP A 331 -21.65 0.52 12.26
N ASN A 332 -21.43 0.80 10.96
CA ASN A 332 -20.11 0.80 10.34
C ASN A 332 -19.13 1.75 11.02
N ARG A 333 -19.63 2.83 11.66
CA ARG A 333 -18.78 3.77 12.42
C ARG A 333 -18.10 3.09 13.60
N GLY A 334 -18.85 2.26 14.34
CA GLY A 334 -18.30 1.50 15.47
C GLY A 334 -17.24 0.51 15.02
N LEU A 335 -17.45 -0.17 13.88
CA LEU A 335 -16.47 -1.11 13.31
C LEU A 335 -15.18 -0.38 12.90
N ILE A 336 -15.31 0.76 12.20
CA ILE A 336 -14.18 1.58 11.76
C ILE A 336 -13.42 2.16 12.97
N ALA A 337 -14.14 2.69 13.96
CA ALA A 337 -13.54 3.22 15.19
C ALA A 337 -12.73 2.15 15.93
N PHE A 338 -13.31 0.95 16.09
CA PHE A 338 -12.60 -0.18 16.68
C PHE A 338 -11.33 -0.53 15.89
N GLY A 339 -11.42 -0.54 14.56
CA GLY A 339 -10.27 -0.76 13.68
C GLY A 339 -9.16 0.28 13.84
N ILE A 340 -9.53 1.58 13.91
CA ILE A 340 -8.58 2.69 14.12
C ILE A 340 -7.90 2.55 15.50
N VAL A 341 -8.65 2.24 16.55
CA VAL A 341 -8.10 1.99 17.89
C VAL A 341 -7.11 0.82 17.86
N GLY A 342 -7.43 -0.27 17.15
CA GLY A 342 -6.52 -1.40 16.98
C GLY A 342 -5.22 -1.02 16.26
N ILE A 343 -5.31 -0.25 15.17
CA ILE A 343 -4.12 0.25 14.44
C ILE A 343 -3.29 1.17 15.35
N THR A 344 -3.94 2.09 16.05
CA THR A 344 -3.28 3.01 17.00
C THR A 344 -2.56 2.24 18.10
N ALA A 345 -3.22 1.24 18.70
CA ALA A 345 -2.62 0.40 19.73
C ALA A 345 -1.41 -0.38 19.20
N SER A 346 -1.49 -0.93 18.00
CA SER A 346 -0.35 -1.60 17.35
C SER A 346 0.84 -0.67 17.15
N LEU A 347 0.60 0.53 16.63
CA LEU A 347 1.65 1.54 16.42
C LEU A 347 2.25 2.00 17.76
N TRP A 348 1.41 2.15 18.79
CA TRP A 348 1.87 2.46 20.13
C TRP A 348 2.75 1.35 20.72
N LEU A 349 2.37 0.07 20.56
CA LEU A 349 3.18 -1.07 20.96
C LEU A 349 4.54 -1.08 20.25
N ASN A 350 4.55 -0.86 18.93
CA ASN A 350 5.80 -0.74 18.16
C ASN A 350 6.67 0.42 18.62
N GLY A 351 6.06 1.54 19.07
CA GLY A 351 6.77 2.70 19.61
C GLY A 351 7.47 2.46 20.97
N HIS A 352 7.32 1.26 21.55
CA HIS A 352 8.00 0.85 22.80
C HIS A 352 8.92 -0.35 22.59
N LEU A 353 9.21 -0.73 21.34
CA LEU A 353 10.16 -1.79 21.03
C LEU A 353 11.60 -1.35 21.41
N THR A 354 12.38 -2.31 21.86
CA THR A 354 13.79 -2.14 22.24
C THR A 354 14.68 -3.06 21.41
N GLN A 355 15.98 -2.85 21.50
CA GLN A 355 16.98 -3.75 20.89
C GLN A 355 16.95 -5.19 21.44
N LEU A 356 16.25 -5.44 22.55
CA LEU A 356 16.10 -6.75 23.19
C LEU A 356 14.72 -7.37 22.91
N ALA A 357 13.96 -6.81 21.96
CA ALA A 357 12.63 -7.31 21.61
C ALA A 357 12.74 -8.75 21.06
N ASP A 358 12.00 -9.65 21.67
CA ASP A 358 11.90 -11.04 21.24
C ASP A 358 10.84 -11.21 20.14
N THR A 359 10.74 -12.41 19.60
CA THR A 359 9.77 -12.75 18.54
C THR A 359 8.32 -12.49 18.98
N HIS A 360 8.00 -12.67 20.27
CA HIS A 360 6.64 -12.43 20.76
C HIS A 360 6.32 -10.93 20.80
N ALA A 361 7.24 -10.12 21.33
CA ALA A 361 7.12 -8.66 21.35
C ALA A 361 6.98 -8.07 19.93
N MET A 362 7.60 -8.70 18.92
CA MET A 362 7.49 -8.31 17.50
C MET A 362 6.18 -8.78 16.86
N THR A 363 5.68 -9.97 17.21
CA THR A 363 4.49 -10.56 16.57
C THR A 363 3.19 -9.93 17.07
N LEU A 364 3.11 -9.59 18.35
CA LEU A 364 1.90 -9.03 18.96
C LEU A 364 1.42 -7.73 18.30
N PRO A 365 2.27 -6.72 18.03
CA PRO A 365 1.84 -5.51 17.31
C PRO A 365 1.31 -5.82 15.92
N ILE A 366 1.91 -6.75 15.17
CA ILE A 366 1.43 -7.15 13.84
C ILE A 366 0.04 -7.78 13.95
N PHE A 367 -0.18 -8.64 14.94
CA PHE A 367 -1.48 -9.27 15.17
C PHE A 367 -2.56 -8.24 15.48
N VAL A 368 -2.31 -7.29 16.37
CA VAL A 368 -3.23 -6.20 16.72
C VAL A 368 -3.52 -5.31 15.52
N ARG A 369 -2.49 -4.98 14.71
CA ARG A 369 -2.65 -4.21 13.46
C ARG A 369 -3.53 -4.94 12.46
N SER A 370 -3.29 -6.23 12.28
CA SER A 370 -4.03 -7.05 11.31
C SER A 370 -5.50 -7.14 11.65
N LEU A 371 -5.81 -7.26 12.95
CA LEU A 371 -7.17 -7.17 13.46
C LEU A 371 -7.77 -5.79 13.15
N GLY A 372 -7.07 -4.70 13.48
CA GLY A 372 -7.50 -3.32 13.21
C GLY A 372 -7.75 -3.05 11.73
N LEU A 373 -6.83 -3.47 10.84
CA LEU A 373 -6.98 -3.31 9.40
C LEU A 373 -8.22 -4.04 8.86
N GLY A 374 -8.53 -5.25 9.35
CA GLY A 374 -9.74 -5.98 8.96
C GLY A 374 -11.02 -5.21 9.29
N PHE A 375 -11.06 -4.58 10.47
CA PHE A 375 -12.20 -3.77 10.91
C PHE A 375 -12.28 -2.38 10.25
N CYS A 376 -11.20 -1.88 9.66
CA CYS A 376 -11.21 -0.65 8.87
C CYS A 376 -11.54 -0.90 7.40
N PHE A 377 -10.81 -1.82 6.75
CA PHE A 377 -10.76 -1.94 5.30
C PHE A 377 -12.13 -2.29 4.68
N VAL A 378 -12.83 -3.28 5.25
CA VAL A 378 -14.11 -3.75 4.73
C VAL A 378 -15.21 -2.69 4.91
N PRO A 379 -15.47 -2.12 6.11
CA PRO A 379 -16.51 -1.12 6.27
C PRO A 379 -16.20 0.18 5.52
N LEU A 380 -14.94 0.64 5.44
CA LEU A 380 -14.57 1.84 4.68
C LEU A 380 -14.89 1.68 3.19
N SER A 381 -14.54 0.53 2.59
CA SER A 381 -14.86 0.23 1.20
C SER A 381 -16.37 0.25 0.94
N VAL A 382 -17.15 -0.29 1.87
CA VAL A 382 -18.62 -0.30 1.76
C VAL A 382 -19.20 1.10 1.92
N VAL A 383 -18.76 1.88 2.92
CA VAL A 383 -19.22 3.26 3.13
C VAL A 383 -18.87 4.15 1.94
N ALA A 384 -17.67 3.99 1.38
CA ALA A 384 -17.24 4.77 0.22
C ALA A 384 -18.08 4.48 -1.03
N LEU A 385 -18.39 3.22 -1.34
CA LEU A 385 -18.94 2.85 -2.64
C LEU A 385 -20.45 2.60 -2.67
N SER A 386 -21.07 2.20 -1.53
CA SER A 386 -22.48 1.80 -1.51
C SER A 386 -23.46 2.97 -1.60
N GLY A 387 -23.05 4.18 -1.23
CA GLY A 387 -23.89 5.38 -1.27
C GLY A 387 -23.87 6.15 -2.61
N LEU A 388 -23.13 5.65 -3.60
CA LEU A 388 -22.91 6.32 -4.89
C LEU A 388 -23.75 5.70 -6.00
N LYS A 389 -24.08 6.51 -7.01
CA LYS A 389 -24.77 6.05 -8.22
C LYS A 389 -23.87 5.06 -8.99
N PRO A 390 -24.43 4.08 -9.69
CA PRO A 390 -23.65 3.13 -10.48
C PRO A 390 -22.66 3.78 -11.44
N SER A 391 -23.03 4.92 -12.07
CA SER A 391 -22.18 5.70 -12.99
C SER A 391 -20.97 6.36 -12.32
N GLU A 392 -21.04 6.64 -11.01
CA GLU A 392 -19.98 7.30 -10.24
C GLU A 392 -18.99 6.31 -9.63
N ARG A 393 -19.40 5.05 -9.43
CA ARG A 393 -18.63 4.02 -8.71
C ARG A 393 -17.27 3.75 -9.32
N GLY A 394 -17.15 3.79 -10.65
CA GLY A 394 -15.88 3.56 -11.35
C GLY A 394 -14.81 4.59 -10.97
N SER A 395 -15.12 5.87 -11.09
CA SER A 395 -14.23 6.96 -10.69
C SER A 395 -13.99 6.97 -9.18
N ALA A 396 -15.04 6.73 -8.40
CA ALA A 396 -14.92 6.66 -6.94
C ALA A 396 -14.02 5.51 -6.47
N ALA A 397 -14.11 4.31 -7.05
CA ALA A 397 -13.24 3.19 -6.72
C ALA A 397 -11.78 3.49 -7.12
N GLY A 398 -11.56 4.12 -8.28
CA GLY A 398 -10.23 4.57 -8.70
C GLY A 398 -9.63 5.55 -7.71
N LEU A 399 -10.33 6.64 -7.39
CA LEU A 399 -9.88 7.66 -6.43
C LEU A 399 -9.68 7.09 -5.02
N PHE A 400 -10.57 6.22 -4.56
CA PHE A 400 -10.45 5.57 -3.26
C PHE A 400 -9.18 4.71 -3.16
N ASN A 401 -8.87 3.92 -4.19
CA ASN A 401 -7.64 3.14 -4.23
C ASN A 401 -6.40 4.00 -4.43
N LEU A 402 -6.47 5.05 -5.27
CA LEU A 402 -5.40 6.03 -5.43
C LEU A 402 -5.00 6.67 -4.10
N THR A 403 -5.98 7.11 -3.31
CA THR A 403 -5.68 7.75 -2.01
C THR A 403 -5.01 6.80 -1.03
N ARG A 404 -5.32 5.51 -1.07
CA ARG A 404 -4.62 4.49 -0.27
C ARG A 404 -3.15 4.35 -0.71
N GLU A 405 -2.89 4.27 -2.01
CA GLU A 405 -1.54 4.17 -2.55
C GLU A 405 -0.72 5.44 -2.24
N LEU A 406 -1.32 6.62 -2.45
CA LEU A 406 -0.67 7.90 -2.08
C LEU A 406 -0.41 8.01 -0.58
N GLY A 407 -1.34 7.55 0.25
CA GLY A 407 -1.15 7.48 1.70
C GLY A 407 0.06 6.62 2.06
N GLY A 408 0.24 5.50 1.34
CA GLY A 408 1.41 4.64 1.46
C GLY A 408 2.70 5.34 1.06
N SER A 409 2.77 5.87 -0.15
CA SER A 409 3.98 6.52 -0.69
C SER A 409 4.38 7.77 0.12
N ILE A 410 3.43 8.66 0.39
CA ILE A 410 3.67 9.86 1.20
C ILE A 410 4.08 9.49 2.63
N GLY A 411 3.38 8.51 3.23
CA GLY A 411 3.68 8.04 4.56
C GLY A 411 5.08 7.43 4.66
N THR A 412 5.49 6.61 3.70
CA THR A 412 6.81 5.99 3.66
C THR A 412 7.91 7.03 3.47
N ALA A 413 7.74 7.97 2.54
CA ALA A 413 8.67 9.06 2.30
C ALA A 413 8.87 9.94 3.55
N TRP A 414 7.75 10.31 4.20
CA TRP A 414 7.79 11.09 5.44
C TRP A 414 8.48 10.36 6.58
N MET A 415 8.15 9.08 6.78
CA MET A 415 8.77 8.27 7.85
C MET A 415 10.24 8.01 7.60
N SER A 416 10.66 7.74 6.36
CA SER A 416 12.06 7.59 5.98
C SER A 416 12.88 8.82 6.35
N THR A 417 12.40 10.01 5.96
CA THR A 417 13.03 11.29 6.28
C THR A 417 13.05 11.57 7.79
N MET A 418 11.93 11.31 8.45
CA MET A 418 11.81 11.51 9.90
C MET A 418 12.81 10.64 10.68
N ILE A 419 12.97 9.36 10.31
CA ILE A 419 13.93 8.47 10.97
C ILE A 419 15.35 8.97 10.75
N THR A 420 15.73 9.33 9.54
CA THR A 420 17.07 9.85 9.22
C THR A 420 17.39 11.08 10.08
N ASN A 421 16.50 12.07 10.07
CA ASN A 421 16.71 13.31 10.82
C ASN A 421 16.70 13.09 12.33
N SER A 422 15.74 12.29 12.84
CA SER A 422 15.64 12.00 14.28
C SER A 422 16.83 11.17 14.77
N ALA A 423 17.35 10.24 13.98
CA ALA A 423 18.53 9.47 14.33
C ALA A 423 19.77 10.38 14.48
N HIS A 424 19.97 11.33 13.55
CA HIS A 424 21.03 12.33 13.65
C HIS A 424 20.88 13.23 14.88
N GLN A 425 19.66 13.69 15.16
CA GLN A 425 19.38 14.53 16.32
C GLN A 425 19.65 13.78 17.64
N PHE A 426 19.07 12.58 17.78
CA PHE A 426 19.27 11.76 18.99
C PHE A 426 20.73 11.35 19.17
N ARG A 427 21.44 11.07 18.08
CA ARG A 427 22.89 10.81 18.14
C ARG A 427 23.65 12.01 18.73
N THR A 428 23.36 13.21 18.23
CA THR A 428 23.97 14.47 18.72
C THR A 428 23.64 14.70 20.19
N ASP A 429 22.39 14.50 20.59
CA ASP A 429 21.94 14.68 21.98
C ASP A 429 22.60 13.65 22.91
N LEU A 430 22.68 12.39 22.51
CA LEU A 430 23.34 11.34 23.28
C LEU A 430 24.86 11.54 23.39
N ALA A 431 25.48 12.06 22.31
CA ALA A 431 26.93 12.34 22.27
C ALA A 431 27.35 13.38 23.31
N ARG A 432 26.46 14.31 23.71
CA ARG A 432 26.72 15.29 24.79
C ARG A 432 27.00 14.63 26.13
N TYR A 433 26.49 13.43 26.36
CA TYR A 433 26.74 12.66 27.60
C TYR A 433 28.00 11.78 27.50
N ALA A 434 28.60 11.65 26.31
CA ALA A 434 29.85 10.93 26.09
C ALA A 434 31.07 11.84 26.41
N ASP A 435 31.00 12.52 27.56
CA ASP A 435 32.07 13.38 28.06
C ASP A 435 33.11 12.53 28.80
N PRO A 436 34.41 12.66 28.48
CA PRO A 436 35.49 12.00 29.22
C PRO A 436 35.49 12.28 30.73
N TYR A 437 34.90 13.38 31.18
CA TYR A 437 34.77 13.71 32.60
C TYR A 437 33.54 13.12 33.27
N ASN A 438 32.62 12.51 32.49
CA ASN A 438 31.44 11.84 33.04
C ASN A 438 31.81 10.45 33.62
N PRO A 439 31.65 10.24 34.96
CA PRO A 439 32.01 8.95 35.58
C PRO A 439 31.27 7.75 34.99
N LEU A 440 29.99 7.93 34.60
CA LEU A 440 29.20 6.86 34.00
C LEU A 440 29.73 6.50 32.60
N PHE A 441 30.18 7.50 31.82
CA PHE A 441 30.78 7.25 30.52
C PHE A 441 32.11 6.50 30.67
N GLN A 442 32.97 6.90 31.61
CA GLN A 442 34.23 6.24 31.87
C GLN A 442 34.04 4.78 32.28
N GLU A 443 33.06 4.48 33.13
CA GLU A 443 32.75 3.11 33.52
C GLU A 443 32.26 2.28 32.34
N GLN A 444 31.35 2.80 31.52
CA GLN A 444 30.86 2.15 30.30
C GLN A 444 31.99 1.94 29.28
N LEU A 445 32.90 2.91 29.13
CA LEU A 445 34.08 2.81 28.27
C LEU A 445 35.02 1.73 28.75
N ARG A 446 35.27 1.62 30.08
CA ARG A 446 36.11 0.58 30.65
C ARG A 446 35.54 -0.81 30.39
N VAL A 447 34.22 -0.99 30.56
CA VAL A 447 33.52 -2.24 30.23
C VAL A 447 33.65 -2.54 28.71
N ALA A 448 33.49 -1.54 27.85
CA ALA A 448 33.64 -1.72 26.42
C ALA A 448 35.07 -2.10 26.01
N GLN A 449 36.08 -1.45 26.59
CA GLN A 449 37.49 -1.79 26.37
C GLN A 449 37.82 -3.20 26.85
N GLY A 450 37.28 -3.61 28.01
CA GLY A 450 37.40 -4.98 28.52
C GLY A 450 36.81 -6.03 27.58
N ALA A 451 35.65 -5.73 26.97
CA ALA A 451 34.99 -6.62 25.99
C ALA A 451 35.82 -6.84 24.71
N VAL A 452 36.63 -5.84 24.32
CA VAL A 452 37.48 -5.89 23.12
C VAL A 452 38.96 -6.02 23.42
N ALA A 453 39.35 -6.42 24.63
CA ALA A 453 40.73 -6.50 25.11
C ALA A 453 41.66 -7.38 24.26
N ARG A 454 41.09 -8.30 23.46
CA ARG A 454 41.84 -9.22 22.58
C ARG A 454 42.13 -8.62 21.18
N LEU A 455 41.58 -7.45 20.87
CA LEU A 455 41.82 -6.77 19.59
C LEU A 455 43.18 -6.03 19.61
N PRO A 456 43.78 -5.75 18.44
CA PRO A 456 45.09 -5.09 18.33
C PRO A 456 45.17 -3.74 19.05
N ASP A 457 44.10 -2.96 19.05
CA ASP A 457 43.98 -1.70 19.79
C ASP A 457 42.69 -1.67 20.63
N PRO A 458 42.74 -2.13 21.89
CA PRO A 458 41.57 -2.17 22.75
C PRO A 458 40.96 -0.81 23.10
N ILE A 459 41.81 0.25 23.10
CA ILE A 459 41.38 1.60 23.44
C ILE A 459 40.50 2.15 22.31
N GLN A 460 41.02 2.17 21.09
CA GLN A 460 40.31 2.65 19.92
C GLN A 460 39.07 1.78 19.62
N SER A 461 39.20 0.45 19.73
CA SER A 461 38.10 -0.50 19.58
C SER A 461 37.02 -0.30 20.63
N GLY A 462 37.36 0.08 21.86
CA GLY A 462 36.42 0.41 22.94
C GLY A 462 35.60 1.67 22.60
N TYR A 463 36.24 2.72 22.11
CA TYR A 463 35.54 3.92 21.63
C TYR A 463 34.63 3.61 20.44
N ALA A 464 35.08 2.82 19.47
CA ALA A 464 34.29 2.40 18.33
C ALA A 464 33.04 1.59 18.77
N LEU A 465 33.19 0.69 19.75
CA LEU A 465 32.08 -0.05 20.33
C LEU A 465 31.08 0.86 21.04
N MET A 466 31.55 1.85 21.79
CA MET A 466 30.68 2.85 22.42
C MET A 466 29.93 3.71 21.39
N ALA A 467 30.62 4.15 20.34
CA ALA A 467 29.99 4.91 19.25
C ALA A 467 28.88 4.07 18.56
N SER A 468 29.15 2.81 18.25
CA SER A 468 28.15 1.93 17.63
C SER A 468 26.93 1.67 18.54
N ARG A 469 27.13 1.56 19.87
CA ARG A 469 26.03 1.45 20.84
C ARG A 469 25.19 2.74 20.89
N LEU A 470 25.85 3.90 20.84
CA LEU A 470 25.19 5.20 20.80
C LEU A 470 24.36 5.35 19.52
N ASP A 471 24.93 4.98 18.37
CA ASP A 471 24.22 5.00 17.07
C ASP A 471 23.00 4.08 17.10
N LEU A 472 23.13 2.88 17.66
CA LEU A 472 22.02 1.94 17.81
C LEU A 472 20.92 2.48 18.73
N GLN A 473 21.27 3.10 19.86
CA GLN A 473 20.32 3.74 20.77
C GLN A 473 19.60 4.92 20.12
N ALA A 474 20.31 5.76 19.37
CA ALA A 474 19.74 6.87 18.62
C ALA A 474 18.74 6.37 17.57
N LEU A 475 19.11 5.29 16.88
CA LEU A 475 18.25 4.66 15.85
C LEU A 475 16.98 4.07 16.49
N VAL A 476 17.07 3.34 17.60
CA VAL A 476 15.89 2.81 18.32
C VAL A 476 14.95 3.93 18.73
N ARG A 477 15.48 5.05 19.29
CA ARG A 477 14.65 6.21 19.65
C ARG A 477 13.98 6.84 18.44
N ALA A 478 14.68 6.93 17.30
CA ALA A 478 14.14 7.46 16.07
C ALA A 478 12.94 6.61 15.57
N PHE A 479 13.08 5.27 15.56
CA PHE A 479 11.98 4.38 15.22
C PHE A 479 10.79 4.50 16.16
N ASN A 480 11.05 4.53 17.48
CA ASN A 480 10.00 4.67 18.49
C ASN A 480 9.22 5.98 18.29
N THR A 481 9.93 7.08 18.04
CA THR A 481 9.31 8.38 17.71
C THR A 481 8.47 8.30 16.44
N GLY A 482 8.97 7.64 15.38
CA GLY A 482 8.23 7.42 14.13
C GLY A 482 6.92 6.66 14.35
N PHE A 483 6.96 5.54 15.07
CA PHE A 483 5.76 4.77 15.39
C PHE A 483 4.76 5.55 16.26
N LEU A 484 5.23 6.28 17.27
CA LEU A 484 4.36 7.10 18.13
C LEU A 484 3.74 8.26 17.37
N THR A 485 4.46 8.87 16.42
CA THR A 485 3.92 9.94 15.57
C THR A 485 2.79 9.41 14.68
N LEU A 486 2.98 8.22 14.07
CA LEU A 486 1.90 7.57 13.34
C LEU A 486 0.72 7.21 14.25
N ALA A 487 0.97 6.70 15.46
CA ALA A 487 -0.07 6.40 16.44
C ALA A 487 -0.91 7.64 16.78
N ALA A 488 -0.25 8.77 17.00
CA ALA A 488 -0.93 10.06 17.26
C ALA A 488 -1.79 10.49 16.06
N ALA A 489 -1.28 10.41 14.83
CA ALA A 489 -2.04 10.72 13.62
C ALA A 489 -3.30 9.84 13.48
N PHE A 490 -3.18 8.54 13.78
CA PHE A 490 -4.31 7.62 13.78
C PHE A 490 -5.30 7.92 14.91
N ALA A 491 -4.84 8.24 16.12
CA ALA A 491 -5.71 8.62 17.22
C ALA A 491 -6.55 9.87 16.87
N VAL A 492 -5.93 10.89 16.26
CA VAL A 492 -6.63 12.10 15.78
C VAL A 492 -7.65 11.75 14.69
N SER A 493 -7.37 10.76 13.84
CA SER A 493 -8.29 10.37 12.76
C SER A 493 -9.65 9.82 13.23
N LEU A 494 -9.77 9.42 14.51
CA LEU A 494 -11.06 9.04 15.11
C LEU A 494 -12.14 10.12 14.95
N PHE A 495 -11.77 11.40 14.90
CA PHE A 495 -12.72 12.49 14.66
C PHE A 495 -13.37 12.41 13.28
N LEU A 496 -12.69 11.87 12.26
CA LEU A 496 -13.24 11.70 10.91
C LEU A 496 -14.36 10.65 10.88
N VAL A 497 -14.41 9.73 11.84
CA VAL A 497 -15.47 8.70 11.94
C VAL A 497 -16.84 9.34 12.17
N PHE A 498 -16.89 10.46 12.90
CA PHE A 498 -18.15 11.19 13.13
C PHE A 498 -18.75 11.80 11.86
N LEU A 499 -17.92 12.08 10.85
CA LEU A 499 -18.36 12.61 9.56
C LEU A 499 -18.99 11.54 8.65
N LEU A 500 -18.79 10.26 8.94
CA LEU A 500 -19.39 9.17 8.19
C LEU A 500 -20.90 9.16 8.44
N ARG A 501 -21.73 9.05 7.41
CA ARG A 501 -23.18 8.95 7.52
C ARG A 501 -23.62 7.49 7.49
N LYS A 502 -24.69 7.16 8.21
CA LYS A 502 -25.32 5.85 8.09
C LYS A 502 -25.81 5.67 6.65
N PRO A 503 -25.59 4.50 6.01
CA PRO A 503 -26.20 4.22 4.72
C PRO A 503 -27.72 4.38 4.85
N LYS A 504 -28.36 5.15 3.96
CA LYS A 504 -29.83 5.22 3.86
C LYS A 504 -30.32 3.83 3.43
N GLY A 505 -31.05 3.14 4.30
CA GLY A 505 -31.52 1.76 4.07
C GLY A 505 -31.33 0.85 5.29
N SER A 506 -31.17 1.41 6.48
CA SER A 506 -31.12 0.65 7.73
C SER A 506 -32.51 0.02 8.02
N ALA A 507 -32.49 -1.15 8.66
CA ALA A 507 -33.64 -1.97 9.01
C ALA A 507 -34.83 -1.20 9.64
N ALA A 508 -34.64 0.04 10.10
CA ALA A 508 -35.71 0.90 10.62
C ALA A 508 -36.69 1.40 9.54
N GLU A 509 -36.24 1.63 8.28
CA GLU A 509 -37.16 2.04 7.19
C GLU A 509 -37.95 0.85 6.60
N LEU A 510 -37.41 -0.37 6.67
CA LEU A 510 -38.11 -1.59 6.29
C LEU A 510 -39.19 -1.98 7.33
N ALA A 511 -39.04 -1.58 8.58
CA ALA A 511 -40.05 -1.75 9.62
C ALA A 511 -41.18 -0.69 9.57
N ALA A 512 -40.86 0.52 9.07
CA ALA A 512 -41.86 1.60 8.94
C ALA A 512 -42.71 1.51 7.66
N GLY A 513 -42.32 0.71 6.68
CA GLY A 513 -43.09 0.45 5.45
C GLY A 513 -43.94 -0.82 5.48
N ALA A 514 -44.02 -1.51 6.63
CA ALA A 514 -44.79 -2.74 6.83
C ALA A 514 -46.06 -2.53 7.73
N HIS A 515 -46.56 -1.29 7.78
CA HIS A 515 -47.84 -0.97 8.41
C HIS A 515 -48.80 -0.39 7.38
#